data_6ece7b97097435e9d4ed6235c2e96dea
#
_entry.id   6ece7b97097435e9d4ed6235c2e96dea
#
_cell.length_a   1.000
_cell.length_b   1.000
_cell.length_c   1.000
_cell.angle_alpha   90.00
_cell.angle_beta   90.00
_cell.angle_gamma   90.00
#
_symmetry.space_group_name_H-M   'P 1'
#
loop_
_entity.id
_entity.type
_entity.pdbx_description
1 polymer ?
#
loop_
_entity_poly.entity_id
_entity_poly.type
_entity_poly.pdbx_seq_one_letter_code
_entity_poly.pdbx_strand_id
1 'polypeptide(L)'
;MKITDVRTTMIAVPFARFGEFQPVTMWYMKRNASIHCVTYIDTDEGITGVGTQGDQNTIMNLIRPQIIGKDPFDIEKIEDELGGPGLGGRWRLISTDTLAAIDGALWDIIGKACGKPLYKIWGGKYNAPIQVRYWLDCKSPEQQVTEAKKAVARGWKAFKVKLGTDPKTDFERVKALREALGDDVELCFDINGGYPMNVAINTIKRMAQYNPAAIEDPVPCIWPYDAGSLDCMADIRKITGIPIEAHSHGPNCAEFVSMLIQKRAADTLHLNVSFAGSILECRRLCAIAESGGLIVTGQSTASELGPRNALLLHLYTAERSFKGTNDNSTHFLEPPSSDIIKNEFRVVNGTLQVPEGPGLGVEVDEEKVGKYHELYMSSEKYRKHEPGLGRKDSHLWF
;
A
#
# COMPACT_ATOMS: atom_id res chain seq x y z
N MET A 1 -8.10 -1.72 -31.03
CA MET A 1 -7.10 -2.55 -30.30
C MET A 1 -7.81 -3.74 -29.66
N LYS A 2 -7.17 -4.90 -29.62
CA LYS A 2 -7.72 -6.09 -28.96
C LYS A 2 -6.66 -6.80 -28.14
N ILE A 3 -7.02 -7.29 -26.97
CA ILE A 3 -6.18 -8.16 -26.17
C ILE A 3 -6.02 -9.50 -26.86
N THR A 4 -4.78 -9.91 -27.10
CA THR A 4 -4.45 -11.17 -27.79
C THR A 4 -3.97 -12.26 -26.87
N ASP A 5 -3.26 -11.91 -25.78
CA ASP A 5 -2.79 -12.88 -24.79
C ASP A 5 -2.61 -12.26 -23.40
N VAL A 6 -2.58 -13.13 -22.39
CA VAL A 6 -2.20 -12.82 -21.02
C VAL A 6 -1.16 -13.83 -20.56
N ARG A 7 -0.01 -13.36 -20.12
CA ARG A 7 1.10 -14.18 -19.62
C ARG A 7 1.45 -13.80 -18.18
N THR A 8 1.90 -14.75 -17.39
CA THR A 8 2.20 -14.52 -15.98
C THR A 8 3.50 -15.20 -15.55
N THR A 9 4.22 -14.57 -14.64
CA THR A 9 5.43 -15.14 -14.01
C THR A 9 5.44 -14.86 -12.52
N MET A 10 5.50 -15.92 -11.71
CA MET A 10 5.65 -15.78 -10.24
C MET A 10 7.09 -15.48 -9.90
N ILE A 11 7.31 -14.48 -9.04
CA ILE A 11 8.64 -14.07 -8.60
C ILE A 11 8.69 -13.85 -7.09
N ALA A 12 9.89 -13.96 -6.53
CA ALA A 12 10.16 -13.58 -5.14
C ALA A 12 11.40 -12.69 -5.08
N VAL A 13 11.21 -11.42 -4.69
CA VAL A 13 12.28 -10.44 -4.52
C VAL A 13 12.61 -10.32 -3.04
N PRO A 14 13.78 -10.79 -2.57
CA PRO A 14 14.15 -10.72 -1.17
C PRO A 14 14.18 -9.28 -0.64
N PHE A 15 13.65 -9.07 0.56
CA PHE A 15 13.74 -7.77 1.19
C PHE A 15 15.15 -7.47 1.67
N ALA A 16 15.61 -6.27 1.41
CA ALA A 16 16.87 -5.77 1.90
C ALA A 16 16.77 -4.28 2.25
N ARG A 17 17.44 -3.87 3.32
CA ARG A 17 17.58 -2.46 3.72
C ARG A 17 19.03 -2.17 3.99
N PHE A 18 19.48 -1.01 3.56
CA PHE A 18 20.89 -0.61 3.71
C PHE A 18 21.90 -1.64 3.13
N GLY A 19 21.49 -2.39 2.09
CA GLY A 19 22.30 -3.43 1.46
C GLY A 19 22.31 -4.79 2.16
N GLU A 20 21.56 -4.95 3.26
CA GLU A 20 21.49 -6.19 4.03
C GLU A 20 20.08 -6.80 3.95
N PHE A 21 20.01 -8.14 3.87
CA PHE A 21 18.74 -8.87 3.95
C PHE A 21 18.06 -8.57 5.30
N GLN A 22 16.84 -8.04 5.23
CA GLN A 22 16.04 -7.75 6.41
C GLN A 22 14.58 -8.09 6.15
N PRO A 23 14.03 -9.12 6.82
CA PRO A 23 12.62 -9.45 6.69
C PRO A 23 11.74 -8.33 7.24
N VAL A 24 10.58 -8.16 6.63
CA VAL A 24 9.53 -7.27 7.15
C VAL A 24 8.79 -7.98 8.28
N THR A 25 8.82 -7.41 9.48
CA THR A 25 8.26 -8.01 10.69
C THR A 25 7.17 -7.14 11.28
N MET A 26 5.97 -7.70 11.43
CA MET A 26 4.81 -7.10 12.06
C MET A 26 4.34 -7.98 13.23
N TRP A 27 3.39 -7.52 14.02
CA TRP A 27 2.88 -8.34 15.11
C TRP A 27 2.18 -9.61 14.62
N TYR A 28 1.53 -9.57 13.45
CA TYR A 28 0.73 -10.68 12.90
C TYR A 28 1.45 -11.53 11.85
N MET A 29 2.49 -11.01 11.19
CA MET A 29 3.24 -11.76 10.18
C MET A 29 4.69 -11.30 10.04
N LYS A 30 5.50 -12.18 9.47
CA LYS A 30 6.86 -11.88 8.99
C LYS A 30 6.99 -12.34 7.55
N ARG A 31 7.57 -11.51 6.70
CA ARG A 31 7.82 -11.80 5.29
C ARG A 31 9.29 -11.65 4.96
N ASN A 32 9.81 -12.55 4.13
CA ASN A 32 11.21 -12.57 3.72
C ASN A 32 11.42 -11.98 2.32
N ALA A 33 10.38 -11.88 1.53
CA ALA A 33 10.42 -11.36 0.17
C ALA A 33 9.11 -10.68 -0.23
N SER A 34 9.18 -9.84 -1.24
CA SER A 34 8.05 -9.41 -2.04
C SER A 34 7.71 -10.51 -3.05
N ILE A 35 6.55 -11.14 -2.91
CA ILE A 35 6.08 -12.24 -3.76
C ILE A 35 5.02 -11.69 -4.68
N HIS A 36 5.25 -11.78 -5.99
CA HIS A 36 4.36 -11.23 -7.00
C HIS A 36 4.12 -12.17 -8.16
N CYS A 37 2.91 -12.08 -8.71
CA CYS A 37 2.62 -12.47 -10.06
C CYS A 37 2.88 -11.25 -10.96
N VAL A 38 3.89 -11.30 -11.81
CA VAL A 38 4.07 -10.32 -12.87
C VAL A 38 3.17 -10.74 -14.03
N THR A 39 2.26 -9.85 -14.42
CA THR A 39 1.25 -10.10 -15.45
C THR A 39 1.52 -9.21 -16.64
N TYR A 40 1.55 -9.81 -17.83
CA TYR A 40 1.67 -9.12 -19.11
C TYR A 40 0.38 -9.33 -19.91
N ILE A 41 -0.16 -8.25 -20.45
CA ILE A 41 -1.32 -8.27 -21.35
C ILE A 41 -0.86 -7.78 -22.71
N ASP A 42 -0.90 -8.66 -23.71
CA ASP A 42 -0.47 -8.37 -25.06
C ASP A 42 -1.65 -7.96 -25.95
N THR A 43 -1.42 -7.07 -26.92
CA THR A 43 -2.44 -6.58 -27.85
C THR A 43 -2.06 -6.84 -29.31
N ASP A 44 -3.06 -6.80 -30.22
CA ASP A 44 -2.88 -6.93 -31.68
C ASP A 44 -2.14 -5.74 -32.31
N GLU A 45 -1.94 -4.66 -31.58
CA GLU A 45 -1.15 -3.48 -32.01
C GLU A 45 0.30 -3.53 -31.50
N GLY A 46 0.73 -4.64 -30.90
CA GLY A 46 2.10 -4.83 -30.39
C GLY A 46 2.41 -4.07 -29.10
N ILE A 47 1.39 -3.55 -28.40
CA ILE A 47 1.52 -2.91 -27.10
C ILE A 47 1.32 -3.97 -26.02
N THR A 48 2.26 -4.06 -25.08
CA THR A 48 2.16 -4.91 -23.88
C THR A 48 2.02 -4.04 -22.64
N GLY A 49 1.01 -4.31 -21.84
CA GLY A 49 0.86 -3.72 -20.52
C GLY A 49 1.35 -4.63 -19.40
N VAL A 50 1.79 -4.04 -18.29
CA VAL A 50 2.36 -4.76 -17.17
C VAL A 50 1.61 -4.44 -15.89
N GLY A 51 1.24 -5.51 -15.15
CA GLY A 51 0.73 -5.43 -13.79
C GLY A 51 1.53 -6.32 -12.86
N THR A 52 1.44 -6.06 -11.56
CA THR A 52 2.10 -6.89 -10.54
C THR A 52 1.16 -7.15 -9.37
N GLN A 53 1.42 -8.21 -8.62
CA GLN A 53 0.57 -8.80 -7.58
C GLN A 53 -0.54 -9.70 -8.17
N GLY A 54 -1.47 -10.14 -7.33
CA GLY A 54 -2.58 -11.00 -7.73
C GLY A 54 -2.25 -12.49 -7.71
N ASP A 55 -3.29 -13.28 -7.94
CA ASP A 55 -3.23 -14.74 -7.94
C ASP A 55 -3.09 -15.29 -9.37
N GLN A 56 -1.97 -15.96 -9.64
CA GLN A 56 -1.64 -16.50 -10.96
C GLN A 56 -2.71 -17.47 -11.49
N ASN A 57 -3.23 -18.34 -10.63
CA ASN A 57 -4.21 -19.33 -11.04
C ASN A 57 -5.54 -18.65 -11.45
N THR A 58 -5.99 -17.67 -10.68
CA THR A 58 -7.15 -16.86 -11.01
C THR A 58 -6.96 -16.08 -12.31
N ILE A 59 -5.79 -15.47 -12.50
CA ILE A 59 -5.49 -14.72 -13.74
C ILE A 59 -5.54 -15.62 -14.95
N MET A 60 -4.88 -16.78 -14.92
CA MET A 60 -4.74 -17.64 -16.10
C MET A 60 -6.01 -18.43 -16.41
N ASN A 61 -6.75 -18.90 -15.40
CA ASN A 61 -7.87 -19.79 -15.60
C ASN A 61 -9.24 -19.10 -15.59
N LEU A 62 -9.36 -17.96 -14.92
CA LEU A 62 -10.62 -17.25 -14.80
C LEU A 62 -10.64 -15.93 -15.56
N ILE A 63 -9.60 -15.11 -15.48
CA ILE A 63 -9.57 -13.79 -16.11
C ILE A 63 -9.19 -13.86 -17.58
N ARG A 64 -8.07 -14.52 -17.90
CA ARG A 64 -7.55 -14.61 -19.26
C ARG A 64 -8.62 -15.01 -20.31
N PRO A 65 -9.43 -16.06 -20.12
CA PRO A 65 -10.46 -16.45 -21.08
C PRO A 65 -11.53 -15.38 -21.28
N GLN A 66 -11.78 -14.53 -20.30
CA GLN A 66 -12.83 -13.52 -20.34
C GLN A 66 -12.40 -12.21 -20.99
N ILE A 67 -11.09 -11.88 -20.99
CA ILE A 67 -10.61 -10.59 -21.51
C ILE A 67 -9.99 -10.68 -22.90
N ILE A 68 -9.57 -11.86 -23.34
CA ILE A 68 -9.07 -12.04 -24.72
C ILE A 68 -10.12 -11.61 -25.75
N GLY A 69 -9.69 -10.83 -26.74
CA GLY A 69 -10.53 -10.26 -27.79
C GLY A 69 -11.24 -8.96 -27.42
N LYS A 70 -11.21 -8.53 -26.14
CA LYS A 70 -11.76 -7.24 -25.70
C LYS A 70 -10.82 -6.09 -26.02
N ASP A 71 -11.40 -4.89 -26.10
CA ASP A 71 -10.63 -3.65 -26.22
C ASP A 71 -10.16 -3.20 -24.82
N PRO A 72 -8.85 -2.99 -24.58
CA PRO A 72 -8.35 -2.48 -23.31
C PRO A 72 -8.94 -1.14 -22.89
N PHE A 73 -9.44 -0.33 -23.84
CA PHE A 73 -10.10 0.95 -23.53
C PHE A 73 -11.47 0.81 -22.91
N ASP A 74 -12.12 -0.36 -23.03
CA ASP A 74 -13.37 -0.70 -22.34
C ASP A 74 -13.12 -1.13 -20.87
N ILE A 75 -12.15 -0.50 -20.19
CA ILE A 75 -11.61 -0.94 -18.90
C ILE A 75 -12.71 -1.09 -17.82
N GLU A 76 -13.59 -0.10 -17.68
CA GLU A 76 -14.66 -0.15 -16.67
C GLU A 76 -15.63 -1.32 -16.94
N LYS A 77 -15.93 -1.59 -18.21
CA LYS A 77 -16.77 -2.74 -18.60
C LYS A 77 -16.07 -4.06 -18.32
N ILE A 78 -14.76 -4.14 -18.60
CA ILE A 78 -13.95 -5.33 -18.29
C ILE A 78 -13.96 -5.59 -16.79
N GLU A 79 -13.76 -4.57 -15.97
CA GLU A 79 -13.80 -4.68 -14.51
C GLU A 79 -15.17 -5.15 -13.99
N ASP A 80 -16.26 -4.60 -14.50
CA ASP A 80 -17.61 -5.00 -14.13
C ASP A 80 -17.90 -6.46 -14.50
N GLU A 81 -17.53 -6.90 -15.68
CA GLU A 81 -17.69 -8.28 -16.12
C GLU A 81 -16.83 -9.28 -15.30
N LEU A 82 -15.67 -8.84 -14.81
CA LEU A 82 -14.83 -9.61 -13.89
C LEU A 82 -15.35 -9.61 -12.43
N GLY A 83 -16.50 -9.02 -12.18
CA GLY A 83 -17.08 -8.90 -10.84
C GLY A 83 -16.51 -7.72 -10.04
N GLY A 84 -16.31 -6.59 -10.71
CA GLY A 84 -15.77 -5.35 -10.16
C GLY A 84 -16.49 -4.80 -8.92
N PRO A 85 -16.05 -3.63 -8.42
CA PRO A 85 -16.51 -3.07 -7.13
C PRO A 85 -18.03 -2.84 -7.05
N GLY A 86 -18.70 -2.60 -8.20
CA GLY A 86 -20.12 -2.28 -8.29
C GLY A 86 -21.09 -3.42 -7.98
N LEU A 87 -20.68 -4.66 -8.13
CA LEU A 87 -21.54 -5.85 -7.93
C LEU A 87 -21.57 -6.36 -6.48
N GLY A 88 -21.20 -5.53 -5.52
CA GLY A 88 -21.40 -5.79 -4.09
C GLY A 88 -20.79 -7.08 -3.60
N GLY A 89 -19.50 -7.12 -3.52
CA GLY A 89 -18.60 -7.95 -2.69
C GLY A 89 -18.92 -9.39 -2.27
N ARG A 90 -20.15 -9.80 -2.25
CA ARG A 90 -20.60 -11.08 -1.68
C ARG A 90 -20.19 -12.30 -2.51
N TRP A 91 -19.94 -12.14 -3.80
CA TRP A 91 -19.69 -13.25 -4.74
C TRP A 91 -18.36 -13.11 -5.49
N ARG A 92 -17.42 -12.29 -5.01
CA ARG A 92 -16.14 -12.10 -5.69
C ARG A 92 -15.34 -13.39 -5.67
N LEU A 93 -15.25 -14.01 -6.83
CA LEU A 93 -14.30 -15.10 -7.08
C LEU A 93 -12.87 -14.56 -7.29
N ILE A 94 -12.76 -13.28 -7.67
CA ILE A 94 -11.52 -12.60 -7.96
C ILE A 94 -11.23 -11.61 -6.82
N SER A 95 -10.06 -11.72 -6.19
CA SER A 95 -9.64 -10.77 -5.16
C SER A 95 -9.39 -9.38 -5.74
N THR A 96 -9.64 -8.34 -4.94
CA THR A 96 -9.38 -6.95 -5.35
C THR A 96 -7.92 -6.71 -5.74
N ASP A 97 -6.99 -7.40 -5.10
CA ASP A 97 -5.56 -7.32 -5.44
C ASP A 97 -5.27 -7.91 -6.83
N THR A 98 -5.95 -9.01 -7.20
CA THR A 98 -5.86 -9.60 -8.54
C THR A 98 -6.50 -8.71 -9.60
N LEU A 99 -7.66 -8.10 -9.31
CA LEU A 99 -8.27 -7.10 -10.20
C LEU A 99 -7.34 -5.90 -10.42
N ALA A 100 -6.74 -5.38 -9.35
CA ALA A 100 -5.81 -4.27 -9.43
C ALA A 100 -4.52 -4.57 -10.24
N ALA A 101 -4.11 -5.84 -10.33
CA ALA A 101 -3.01 -6.24 -11.21
C ALA A 101 -3.42 -6.14 -12.70
N ILE A 102 -4.64 -6.56 -13.03
CA ILE A 102 -5.20 -6.45 -14.38
C ILE A 102 -5.46 -4.99 -14.74
N ASP A 103 -6.11 -4.24 -13.85
CA ASP A 103 -6.36 -2.80 -14.00
C ASP A 103 -5.08 -2.03 -14.31
N GLY A 104 -4.00 -2.25 -13.53
CA GLY A 104 -2.70 -1.63 -13.78
C GLY A 104 -2.12 -1.94 -15.16
N ALA A 105 -2.24 -3.19 -15.62
CA ALA A 105 -1.77 -3.61 -16.95
C ALA A 105 -2.62 -2.98 -18.08
N LEU A 106 -3.94 -2.88 -17.91
CA LEU A 106 -4.82 -2.23 -18.88
C LEU A 106 -4.53 -0.72 -18.96
N TRP A 107 -4.34 -0.05 -17.84
CA TRP A 107 -3.94 1.37 -17.82
C TRP A 107 -2.57 1.58 -18.48
N ASP A 108 -1.62 0.67 -18.29
CA ASP A 108 -0.31 0.75 -18.94
C ASP A 108 -0.45 0.70 -20.47
N ILE A 109 -1.31 -0.20 -20.99
CA ILE A 109 -1.66 -0.25 -22.41
C ILE A 109 -2.26 1.08 -22.87
N ILE A 110 -3.28 1.56 -22.19
CA ILE A 110 -3.97 2.82 -22.54
C ILE A 110 -2.99 3.98 -22.58
N GLY A 111 -2.14 4.12 -21.56
CA GLY A 111 -1.15 5.18 -21.50
C GLY A 111 -0.10 5.10 -22.61
N LYS A 112 0.36 3.88 -22.95
CA LYS A 112 1.29 3.62 -24.08
C LYS A 112 0.63 3.94 -25.41
N ALA A 113 -0.60 3.48 -25.63
CA ALA A 113 -1.36 3.76 -26.85
C ALA A 113 -1.61 5.28 -27.04
N CYS A 114 -1.88 6.00 -25.96
CA CYS A 114 -2.05 7.47 -26.00
C CYS A 114 -0.72 8.22 -26.07
N GLY A 115 0.43 7.57 -25.91
CA GLY A 115 1.73 8.22 -25.83
C GLY A 115 1.88 9.18 -24.65
N LYS A 116 1.19 8.92 -23.52
CA LYS A 116 1.15 9.79 -22.35
C LYS A 116 1.35 9.03 -21.03
N PRO A 117 2.02 9.63 -20.03
CA PRO A 117 2.00 9.10 -18.67
C PRO A 117 0.60 9.16 -18.08
N LEU A 118 0.26 8.19 -17.21
CA LEU A 118 -1.10 8.01 -16.71
C LEU A 118 -1.64 9.25 -15.97
N TYR A 119 -0.83 9.92 -15.16
CA TYR A 119 -1.30 11.11 -14.46
C TYR A 119 -1.82 12.20 -15.42
N LYS A 120 -1.28 12.30 -16.66
CA LYS A 120 -1.80 13.25 -17.68
C LYS A 120 -3.15 12.84 -18.22
N ILE A 121 -3.40 11.53 -18.35
CA ILE A 121 -4.70 11.00 -18.78
C ILE A 121 -5.75 11.23 -17.68
N TRP A 122 -5.34 11.13 -16.41
CA TRP A 122 -6.23 11.27 -15.26
C TRP A 122 -6.48 12.72 -14.81
N GLY A 123 -6.00 13.73 -15.51
CA GLY A 123 -6.33 15.13 -15.23
C GLY A 123 -5.12 16.05 -15.06
N GLY A 124 -3.91 15.51 -15.03
CA GLY A 124 -2.67 16.27 -14.98
C GLY A 124 -1.91 16.17 -13.67
N LYS A 125 -0.83 16.92 -13.57
CA LYS A 125 0.07 16.93 -12.42
C LYS A 125 -0.44 17.92 -11.36
N TYR A 126 -1.21 17.42 -10.40
CA TYR A 126 -1.68 18.22 -9.27
C TYR A 126 -0.68 18.23 -8.11
N ASN A 127 -0.18 17.05 -7.72
CA ASN A 127 0.81 16.89 -6.67
C ASN A 127 2.15 16.43 -7.25
N ALA A 128 3.25 17.13 -6.97
CA ALA A 128 4.61 16.69 -7.25
C ALA A 128 5.62 17.67 -6.61
N PRO A 129 6.73 17.17 -6.05
CA PRO A 129 7.07 15.75 -5.83
C PRO A 129 6.20 15.09 -4.77
N ILE A 130 6.09 13.76 -4.80
CA ILE A 130 5.29 13.00 -3.84
C ILE A 130 6.09 12.76 -2.57
N GLN A 131 5.58 13.24 -1.44
CA GLN A 131 6.18 12.98 -0.13
C GLN A 131 5.92 11.55 0.30
N VAL A 132 6.95 10.87 0.81
CA VAL A 132 6.90 9.47 1.22
C VAL A 132 7.47 9.26 2.61
N ARG A 133 6.95 8.25 3.32
CA ARG A 133 7.40 7.87 4.65
C ARG A 133 8.10 6.50 4.65
N TYR A 134 9.09 6.38 5.52
CA TYR A 134 9.87 5.15 5.74
C TYR A 134 9.13 4.24 6.74
N TRP A 135 9.07 2.95 6.49
CA TRP A 135 8.50 1.99 7.44
C TRP A 135 9.53 1.47 8.42
N LEU A 136 9.22 1.61 9.71
CA LEU A 136 9.92 0.94 10.79
C LEU A 136 9.08 -0.24 11.29
N ASP A 137 9.63 -1.43 11.17
CA ASP A 137 9.00 -2.67 11.60
C ASP A 137 8.89 -2.78 13.12
N CYS A 138 8.13 -3.78 13.61
CA CYS A 138 8.11 -4.15 15.02
C CYS A 138 9.46 -4.75 15.45
N LYS A 139 10.40 -3.89 15.84
CA LYS A 139 11.74 -4.22 16.38
C LYS A 139 11.87 -3.68 17.81
N SER A 140 13.01 -3.94 18.48
CA SER A 140 13.28 -3.28 19.75
C SER A 140 13.37 -1.75 19.59
N PRO A 141 13.13 -0.95 20.64
CA PRO A 141 13.27 0.50 20.57
C PRO A 141 14.64 0.94 20.03
N GLU A 142 15.73 0.31 20.47
CA GLU A 142 17.10 0.62 20.06
C GLU A 142 17.35 0.31 18.58
N GLN A 143 16.80 -0.81 18.10
CA GLN A 143 16.90 -1.20 16.69
C GLN A 143 16.13 -0.24 15.79
N GLN A 144 14.91 0.18 16.20
CA GLN A 144 14.13 1.17 15.45
C GLN A 144 14.85 2.52 15.41
N VAL A 145 15.38 3.00 16.53
CA VAL A 145 16.15 4.25 16.58
C VAL A 145 17.38 4.19 15.68
N THR A 146 18.11 3.09 15.71
CA THR A 146 19.30 2.90 14.88
C THR A 146 18.95 2.95 13.39
N GLU A 147 17.87 2.26 12.99
CA GLU A 147 17.39 2.24 11.62
C GLU A 147 16.86 3.61 11.19
N ALA A 148 16.07 4.26 12.03
CA ALA A 148 15.53 5.59 11.76
C ALA A 148 16.63 6.65 11.56
N LYS A 149 17.68 6.65 12.39
CA LYS A 149 18.84 7.56 12.21
C LYS A 149 19.56 7.32 10.88
N LYS A 150 19.73 6.06 10.46
CA LYS A 150 20.29 5.74 9.12
C LYS A 150 19.40 6.26 8.01
N ALA A 151 18.06 6.14 8.15
CA ALA A 151 17.10 6.65 7.16
C ALA A 151 17.12 8.20 7.10
N VAL A 152 17.12 8.88 8.24
CA VAL A 152 17.24 10.35 8.30
C VAL A 152 18.52 10.83 7.62
N ALA A 153 19.64 10.16 7.85
CA ALA A 153 20.92 10.49 7.20
C ALA A 153 20.87 10.33 5.66
N ARG A 154 19.88 9.56 5.12
CA ARG A 154 19.59 9.41 3.69
C ARG A 154 18.49 10.33 3.19
N GLY A 155 18.04 11.27 4.00
CA GLY A 155 17.06 12.29 3.63
C GLY A 155 15.60 11.94 3.86
N TRP A 156 15.28 10.85 4.59
CA TRP A 156 13.92 10.56 5.01
C TRP A 156 13.49 11.52 6.12
N LYS A 157 12.23 12.02 6.04
CA LYS A 157 11.69 13.03 6.96
C LYS A 157 10.42 12.57 7.67
N ALA A 158 9.83 11.47 7.24
CA ALA A 158 8.61 10.92 7.77
C ALA A 158 8.73 9.40 7.95
N PHE A 159 8.09 8.89 9.00
CA PHE A 159 8.15 7.48 9.36
C PHE A 159 6.76 6.94 9.68
N LYS A 160 6.49 5.74 9.18
CA LYS A 160 5.42 4.87 9.64
C LYS A 160 6.02 3.85 10.61
N VAL A 161 5.59 3.84 11.84
CA VAL A 161 6.12 2.98 12.91
C VAL A 161 5.12 1.88 13.22
N LYS A 162 5.50 0.64 12.98
CA LYS A 162 4.64 -0.52 13.29
C LYS A 162 4.65 -0.82 14.78
N LEU A 163 3.45 -0.85 15.35
CA LEU A 163 3.14 -1.13 16.75
C LEU A 163 2.16 -2.30 16.87
N GLY A 164 1.46 -2.45 18.00
CA GLY A 164 0.41 -3.45 18.23
C GLY A 164 0.92 -4.75 18.86
N THR A 165 2.18 -4.79 19.31
CA THR A 165 2.77 -5.98 19.94
C THR A 165 2.45 -6.06 21.44
N ASP A 166 2.66 -4.96 22.16
CA ASP A 166 2.52 -4.83 23.61
C ASP A 166 2.50 -3.35 23.98
N PRO A 167 1.47 -2.85 24.71
CA PRO A 167 1.32 -1.43 25.02
C PRO A 167 2.53 -0.79 25.71
N LYS A 168 3.24 -1.55 26.56
CA LYS A 168 4.42 -1.05 27.28
C LYS A 168 5.60 -0.89 26.33
N THR A 169 5.93 -1.93 25.57
CA THR A 169 7.02 -1.91 24.59
C THR A 169 6.76 -0.89 23.49
N ASP A 170 5.51 -0.79 23.04
CA ASP A 170 5.11 0.17 22.00
C ASP A 170 5.24 1.61 22.49
N PHE A 171 4.91 1.88 23.75
CA PHE A 171 5.16 3.19 24.36
C PHE A 171 6.66 3.52 24.44
N GLU A 172 7.50 2.54 24.78
CA GLU A 172 8.96 2.69 24.83
C GLU A 172 9.54 2.97 23.43
N ARG A 173 9.01 2.33 22.37
CA ARG A 173 9.37 2.60 20.96
C ARG A 173 9.06 4.05 20.57
N VAL A 174 7.84 4.50 20.83
CA VAL A 174 7.38 5.85 20.54
C VAL A 174 8.25 6.90 21.23
N LYS A 175 8.48 6.71 22.55
CA LYS A 175 9.35 7.57 23.35
C LYS A 175 10.75 7.64 22.78
N ALA A 176 11.39 6.49 22.58
CA ALA A 176 12.77 6.41 22.10
C ALA A 176 12.95 7.05 20.73
N LEU A 177 12.01 6.84 19.81
CA LEU A 177 12.04 7.44 18.48
C LEU A 177 11.92 8.95 18.54
N ARG A 178 10.95 9.51 19.30
CA ARG A 178 10.76 10.95 19.41
C ARG A 178 11.97 11.64 20.08
N GLU A 179 12.49 11.09 21.17
CA GLU A 179 13.68 11.59 21.83
C GLU A 179 14.94 11.56 20.94
N ALA A 180 15.04 10.54 20.06
CA ALA A 180 16.20 10.38 19.17
C ALA A 180 16.15 11.21 17.89
N LEU A 181 14.95 11.51 17.38
CA LEU A 181 14.74 12.16 16.07
C LEU A 181 14.32 13.62 16.17
N GLY A 182 13.87 14.08 17.35
CA GLY A 182 13.34 15.44 17.54
C GLY A 182 11.95 15.63 16.95
N ASP A 183 11.42 16.86 17.02
CA ASP A 183 10.04 17.19 16.65
C ASP A 183 9.84 17.47 15.15
N ASP A 184 10.92 17.73 14.41
CA ASP A 184 10.88 18.01 12.97
C ASP A 184 10.61 16.78 12.10
N VAL A 185 10.70 15.57 12.68
CA VAL A 185 10.45 14.32 11.99
C VAL A 185 9.00 13.89 12.18
N GLU A 186 8.29 13.66 11.08
CA GLU A 186 6.91 13.16 11.11
C GLU A 186 6.89 11.69 11.53
N LEU A 187 6.08 11.36 12.57
CA LEU A 187 5.88 9.99 13.05
C LEU A 187 4.39 9.64 13.00
N CYS A 188 4.03 8.69 12.16
CA CYS A 188 2.72 8.03 12.13
C CYS A 188 2.83 6.66 12.80
N PHE A 189 1.95 6.34 13.73
CA PHE A 189 1.97 5.08 14.47
C PHE A 189 0.87 4.15 13.97
N ASP A 190 1.24 3.03 13.37
CA ASP A 190 0.32 2.06 12.84
C ASP A 190 0.21 0.86 13.79
N ILE A 191 -0.95 0.71 14.39
CA ILE A 191 -1.26 -0.35 15.36
C ILE A 191 -1.81 -1.59 14.67
N ASN A 192 -2.27 -1.48 13.41
CA ASN A 192 -2.86 -2.57 12.62
C ASN A 192 -3.96 -3.33 13.39
N GLY A 193 -4.82 -2.62 14.11
CA GLY A 193 -5.88 -3.21 14.91
C GLY A 193 -5.37 -4.07 16.06
N GLY A 194 -4.12 -3.88 16.50
CA GLY A 194 -3.48 -4.73 17.51
C GLY A 194 -4.08 -4.62 18.90
N TYR A 195 -4.77 -3.53 19.24
CA TYR A 195 -5.28 -3.29 20.58
C TYR A 195 -6.79 -3.49 20.70
N PRO A 196 -7.28 -4.12 21.80
CA PRO A 196 -8.66 -3.98 22.21
C PRO A 196 -9.02 -2.51 22.52
N MET A 197 -10.29 -2.13 22.39
CA MET A 197 -10.73 -0.73 22.48
C MET A 197 -10.26 0.00 23.76
N ASN A 198 -10.43 -0.63 24.93
CA ASN A 198 -10.02 -0.05 26.22
C ASN A 198 -8.51 0.14 26.32
N VAL A 199 -7.73 -0.79 25.76
CA VAL A 199 -6.25 -0.70 25.72
C VAL A 199 -5.82 0.40 24.75
N ALA A 200 -6.44 0.48 23.56
CA ALA A 200 -6.16 1.51 22.56
C ALA A 200 -6.29 2.92 23.12
N ILE A 201 -7.45 3.26 23.73
CA ILE A 201 -7.70 4.58 24.30
C ILE A 201 -6.62 4.96 25.34
N ASN A 202 -6.35 4.07 26.28
CA ASN A 202 -5.40 4.34 27.37
C ASN A 202 -3.96 4.47 26.85
N THR A 203 -3.55 3.62 25.91
CA THR A 203 -2.20 3.62 25.38
C THR A 203 -1.94 4.84 24.51
N ILE A 204 -2.86 5.15 23.58
CA ILE A 204 -2.73 6.28 22.66
C ILE A 204 -2.76 7.61 23.41
N LYS A 205 -3.62 7.74 24.43
CA LYS A 205 -3.64 8.93 25.30
C LYS A 205 -2.27 9.20 25.94
N ARG A 206 -1.55 8.16 26.34
CA ARG A 206 -0.18 8.30 26.86
C ARG A 206 0.83 8.67 25.77
N MET A 207 0.63 8.19 24.53
CA MET A 207 1.51 8.51 23.39
C MET A 207 1.33 9.94 22.87
N ALA A 208 0.21 10.60 23.17
CA ALA A 208 -0.08 11.96 22.73
C ALA A 208 1.02 12.97 23.05
N GLN A 209 1.70 12.83 24.19
CA GLN A 209 2.80 13.71 24.60
C GLN A 209 4.00 13.69 23.66
N TYR A 210 4.11 12.69 22.77
CA TYR A 210 5.18 12.53 21.79
C TYR A 210 4.79 13.05 20.40
N ASN A 211 3.73 13.85 20.32
CA ASN A 211 3.30 14.55 19.10
C ASN A 211 3.24 13.64 17.86
N PRO A 212 2.41 12.57 17.86
CA PRO A 212 2.22 11.76 16.67
C PRO A 212 1.52 12.55 15.57
N ALA A 213 1.95 12.40 14.31
CA ALA A 213 1.30 13.00 13.16
C ALA A 213 -0.08 12.38 12.90
N ALA A 214 -0.18 11.07 13.09
CA ALA A 214 -1.42 10.31 13.05
C ALA A 214 -1.28 8.98 13.80
N ILE A 215 -2.43 8.39 14.17
CA ILE A 215 -2.54 6.99 14.58
C ILE A 215 -3.33 6.24 13.50
N GLU A 216 -2.73 5.22 12.92
CA GLU A 216 -3.36 4.36 11.93
C GLU A 216 -3.93 3.10 12.58
N ASP A 217 -5.17 2.76 12.24
CA ASP A 217 -5.89 1.55 12.65
C ASP A 217 -5.70 1.21 14.15
N PRO A 218 -6.13 2.08 15.07
CA PRO A 218 -5.89 1.90 16.51
C PRO A 218 -6.55 0.66 17.09
N VAL A 219 -7.67 0.21 16.51
CA VAL A 219 -8.47 -0.94 16.92
C VAL A 219 -8.82 -1.81 15.73
N PRO A 220 -9.21 -3.08 15.95
CA PRO A 220 -9.65 -3.94 14.85
C PRO A 220 -10.78 -3.29 14.06
N CYS A 221 -10.57 -3.04 12.78
CA CYS A 221 -11.56 -2.48 11.87
C CYS A 221 -11.58 -3.31 10.59
N ILE A 222 -12.02 -4.57 10.71
CA ILE A 222 -12.03 -5.55 9.63
C ILE A 222 -13.47 -5.76 9.18
N TRP A 223 -13.67 -5.92 7.87
CA TRP A 223 -14.98 -6.23 7.31
C TRP A 223 -15.53 -7.59 7.83
N PRO A 224 -16.83 -7.71 8.15
CA PRO A 224 -17.84 -6.67 8.14
C PRO A 224 -17.56 -5.61 9.22
N TYR A 225 -17.61 -4.33 8.81
CA TYR A 225 -17.20 -3.23 9.68
C TYR A 225 -18.00 -3.24 10.98
N ASP A 226 -17.26 -3.32 12.08
CA ASP A 226 -17.83 -3.20 13.41
C ASP A 226 -18.07 -1.72 13.73
N ALA A 227 -19.35 -1.36 13.87
CA ALA A 227 -19.76 -0.02 14.25
C ALA A 227 -19.08 0.43 15.57
N GLY A 228 -18.85 -0.48 16.50
CA GLY A 228 -18.17 -0.21 17.76
C GLY A 228 -16.70 0.18 17.58
N SER A 229 -16.01 -0.40 16.61
CA SER A 229 -14.63 -0.02 16.29
C SER A 229 -14.55 1.40 15.73
N LEU A 230 -15.47 1.80 14.85
CA LEU A 230 -15.53 3.16 14.33
C LEU A 230 -15.91 4.18 15.41
N ASP A 231 -16.83 3.85 16.32
CA ASP A 231 -17.15 4.69 17.47
C ASP A 231 -15.94 4.85 18.40
N CYS A 232 -15.18 3.78 18.64
CA CYS A 232 -13.94 3.83 19.40
C CYS A 232 -12.88 4.73 18.74
N MET A 233 -12.72 4.66 17.42
CA MET A 233 -11.82 5.55 16.67
C MET A 233 -12.25 7.01 16.83
N ALA A 234 -13.54 7.31 16.73
CA ALA A 234 -14.09 8.65 16.95
C ALA A 234 -13.83 9.14 18.39
N ASP A 235 -13.96 8.27 19.38
CA ASP A 235 -13.67 8.59 20.79
C ASP A 235 -12.17 8.84 21.01
N ILE A 236 -11.28 8.01 20.46
CA ILE A 236 -9.83 8.23 20.53
C ILE A 236 -9.48 9.59 19.95
N ARG A 237 -9.98 9.89 18.74
CA ARG A 237 -9.79 11.18 18.06
C ARG A 237 -10.23 12.36 18.93
N LYS A 238 -11.43 12.28 19.51
CA LYS A 238 -12.00 13.33 20.37
C LYS A 238 -11.23 13.51 21.67
N ILE A 239 -10.82 12.43 22.32
CA ILE A 239 -10.16 12.44 23.62
C ILE A 239 -8.72 12.92 23.51
N THR A 240 -8.01 12.53 22.45
CA THR A 240 -6.57 12.77 22.32
C THR A 240 -6.24 13.97 21.44
N GLY A 241 -7.15 14.38 20.55
CA GLY A 241 -6.88 15.38 19.53
C GLY A 241 -5.89 14.93 18.45
N ILE A 242 -5.45 13.66 18.47
CA ILE A 242 -4.53 13.11 17.48
C ILE A 242 -5.33 12.75 16.24
N PRO A 243 -4.86 13.10 15.02
CA PRO A 243 -5.49 12.65 13.79
C PRO A 243 -5.52 11.11 13.68
N ILE A 244 -6.66 10.58 13.25
CA ILE A 244 -6.82 9.15 12.96
C ILE A 244 -6.72 8.92 11.46
N GLU A 245 -5.85 8.01 11.07
CA GLU A 245 -5.72 7.49 9.71
C GLU A 245 -6.40 6.13 9.64
N ALA A 246 -7.36 5.96 8.74
CA ALA A 246 -8.11 4.73 8.60
C ALA A 246 -7.80 4.06 7.27
N HIS A 247 -7.35 2.83 7.33
CA HIS A 247 -7.04 2.03 6.16
C HIS A 247 -8.33 1.57 5.45
N SER A 248 -8.37 1.70 4.12
CA SER A 248 -9.48 1.19 3.32
C SER A 248 -9.43 -0.34 3.24
N HIS A 249 -10.18 -1.00 4.13
CA HIS A 249 -10.27 -2.46 4.16
C HIS A 249 -11.53 -2.99 3.48
N GLY A 250 -11.40 -4.19 2.90
CA GLY A 250 -12.54 -5.01 2.47
C GLY A 250 -13.18 -4.62 1.14
N PRO A 251 -14.17 -5.41 0.74
CA PRO A 251 -14.74 -5.33 -0.61
C PRO A 251 -15.70 -4.15 -0.84
N ASN A 252 -16.16 -3.46 0.22
CA ASN A 252 -17.11 -2.35 0.15
C ASN A 252 -16.44 -1.06 0.64
N CYS A 253 -15.35 -0.65 -0.01
CA CYS A 253 -14.61 0.54 0.41
C CYS A 253 -15.47 1.81 0.43
N ALA A 254 -16.41 1.99 -0.51
CA ALA A 254 -17.30 3.16 -0.53
C ALA A 254 -18.23 3.23 0.69
N GLU A 255 -18.79 2.10 1.13
CA GLU A 255 -19.58 2.01 2.36
C GLU A 255 -18.72 2.36 3.58
N PHE A 256 -17.53 1.80 3.65
CA PHE A 256 -16.60 2.09 4.74
C PHE A 256 -16.24 3.57 4.83
N VAL A 257 -15.87 4.21 3.72
CA VAL A 257 -15.57 5.65 3.68
C VAL A 257 -16.77 6.48 4.11
N SER A 258 -17.99 6.10 3.68
CA SER A 258 -19.23 6.75 4.10
C SER A 258 -19.45 6.64 5.62
N MET A 259 -19.18 5.47 6.20
CA MET A 259 -19.28 5.26 7.65
C MET A 259 -18.21 6.05 8.42
N LEU A 260 -16.99 6.12 7.94
CA LEU A 260 -15.91 6.96 8.53
C LEU A 260 -16.37 8.42 8.63
N ILE A 261 -16.98 8.95 7.56
CA ILE A 261 -17.48 10.32 7.50
C ILE A 261 -18.65 10.52 8.48
N GLN A 262 -19.66 9.66 8.42
CA GLN A 262 -20.85 9.76 9.28
C GLN A 262 -20.52 9.70 10.77
N LYS A 263 -19.59 8.83 11.15
CA LYS A 263 -19.17 8.66 12.54
C LYS A 263 -18.05 9.61 12.95
N ARG A 264 -17.49 10.39 12.02
CA ARG A 264 -16.29 11.23 12.25
C ARG A 264 -15.14 10.42 12.87
N ALA A 265 -14.98 9.20 12.41
CA ALA A 265 -14.05 8.23 12.98
C ALA A 265 -12.59 8.46 12.56
N ALA A 266 -12.35 9.17 11.47
CA ALA A 266 -11.01 9.45 10.95
C ALA A 266 -10.90 10.88 10.41
N ASP A 267 -9.66 11.33 10.24
CA ASP A 267 -9.27 12.56 9.54
C ASP A 267 -8.72 12.24 8.15
N THR A 268 -8.19 11.04 8.00
CA THR A 268 -7.49 10.59 6.79
C THR A 268 -7.98 9.22 6.36
N LEU A 269 -8.30 9.10 5.07
CA LEU A 269 -8.48 7.81 4.39
C LEU A 269 -7.11 7.34 3.87
N HIS A 270 -6.66 6.18 4.33
CA HIS A 270 -5.44 5.53 3.86
C HIS A 270 -5.77 4.54 2.76
N LEU A 271 -5.47 4.88 1.49
CA LEU A 271 -6.01 4.23 0.30
C LEU A 271 -4.97 3.43 -0.46
N ASN A 272 -5.31 2.18 -0.81
CA ASN A 272 -4.51 1.34 -1.69
C ASN A 272 -5.38 0.72 -2.80
N VAL A 273 -4.86 0.70 -4.01
CA VAL A 273 -5.51 0.09 -5.17
C VAL A 273 -5.75 -1.42 -4.98
N SER A 274 -4.91 -2.12 -4.22
CA SER A 274 -5.09 -3.55 -3.91
C SER A 274 -6.37 -3.84 -3.14
N PHE A 275 -6.86 -2.90 -2.34
CA PHE A 275 -8.11 -3.04 -1.59
C PHE A 275 -9.31 -2.47 -2.35
N ALA A 276 -9.11 -1.39 -3.08
CA ALA A 276 -10.15 -0.80 -3.93
C ALA A 276 -10.44 -1.67 -5.17
N GLY A 277 -9.44 -2.33 -5.72
CA GLY A 277 -9.54 -3.24 -6.86
C GLY A 277 -9.23 -2.58 -8.20
N SER A 278 -9.35 -1.26 -8.33
CA SER A 278 -9.02 -0.53 -9.55
C SER A 278 -8.72 0.95 -9.28
N ILE A 279 -8.08 1.60 -10.24
CA ILE A 279 -7.82 3.04 -10.22
C ILE A 279 -9.13 3.85 -10.29
N LEU A 280 -10.09 3.41 -11.08
CA LEU A 280 -11.39 4.08 -11.17
C LEU A 280 -12.09 4.09 -9.81
N GLU A 281 -12.07 2.97 -9.10
CA GLU A 281 -12.64 2.90 -7.75
C GLU A 281 -11.84 3.78 -6.76
N CYS A 282 -10.51 3.77 -6.80
CA CYS A 282 -9.71 4.68 -5.99
C CYS A 282 -10.12 6.13 -6.19
N ARG A 283 -10.35 6.57 -7.42
CA ARG A 283 -10.76 7.93 -7.74
C ARG A 283 -12.18 8.25 -7.24
N ARG A 284 -13.11 7.29 -7.30
CA ARG A 284 -14.44 7.42 -6.68
C ARG A 284 -14.33 7.59 -5.17
N LEU A 285 -13.49 6.78 -4.51
CA LEU A 285 -13.25 6.88 -3.07
C LEU A 285 -12.60 8.21 -2.68
N CYS A 286 -11.69 8.74 -3.49
CA CYS A 286 -11.12 10.08 -3.32
C CYS A 286 -12.19 11.18 -3.34
N ALA A 287 -13.14 11.10 -4.27
CA ALA A 287 -14.23 12.06 -4.37
C ALA A 287 -15.18 11.99 -3.16
N ILE A 288 -15.50 10.77 -2.68
CA ILE A 288 -16.31 10.57 -1.47
C ILE A 288 -15.59 11.13 -0.25
N ALA A 289 -14.31 10.79 -0.06
CA ALA A 289 -13.49 11.26 1.05
C ALA A 289 -13.42 12.79 1.08
N GLU A 290 -13.13 13.42 -0.06
CA GLU A 290 -13.08 14.87 -0.20
C GLU A 290 -14.41 15.54 0.15
N SER A 291 -15.54 14.98 -0.33
CA SER A 291 -16.87 15.53 -0.01
C SER A 291 -17.21 15.45 1.47
N GLY A 292 -16.64 14.47 2.18
CA GLY A 292 -16.78 14.29 3.63
C GLY A 292 -15.73 15.03 4.47
N GLY A 293 -14.82 15.77 3.83
CA GLY A 293 -13.76 16.52 4.52
C GLY A 293 -12.58 15.69 4.97
N LEU A 294 -12.44 14.45 4.50
CA LEU A 294 -11.24 13.64 4.74
C LEU A 294 -10.14 14.04 3.73
N ILE A 295 -8.90 14.00 4.18
CA ILE A 295 -7.75 13.94 3.28
C ILE A 295 -7.47 12.49 2.90
N VAL A 296 -6.70 12.26 1.84
CA VAL A 296 -6.30 10.92 1.42
C VAL A 296 -4.79 10.80 1.49
N THR A 297 -4.29 9.68 1.99
CA THR A 297 -2.88 9.28 1.91
C THR A 297 -2.77 7.94 1.19
N GLY A 298 -1.65 7.73 0.54
CA GLY A 298 -1.40 6.48 -0.17
C GLY A 298 -0.86 5.40 0.75
N GLN A 299 -1.49 4.25 0.72
CA GLN A 299 -1.05 3.06 1.44
C GLN A 299 -0.19 2.17 0.53
N SER A 300 0.84 1.56 1.08
CA SER A 300 1.66 0.52 0.46
C SER A 300 1.53 -0.78 1.26
N THR A 301 1.52 -1.92 0.58
CA THR A 301 1.47 -3.24 1.24
C THR A 301 2.85 -3.70 1.76
N ALA A 302 3.85 -2.84 1.72
CA ALA A 302 5.27 -3.14 1.97
C ALA A 302 5.89 -4.12 0.95
N SER A 303 5.23 -4.35 -0.16
CA SER A 303 5.69 -5.32 -1.14
C SER A 303 5.58 -4.87 -2.58
N GLU A 304 5.10 -3.66 -2.86
CA GLU A 304 4.99 -3.16 -4.22
C GLU A 304 6.33 -3.12 -4.92
N LEU A 305 6.36 -3.67 -6.13
CA LEU A 305 7.48 -3.57 -7.07
C LEU A 305 7.26 -2.40 -8.04
N GLY A 306 8.27 -2.08 -8.82
CA GLY A 306 8.32 -0.93 -9.70
C GLY A 306 7.04 -0.61 -10.48
N PRO A 307 6.41 -1.56 -11.19
CA PRO A 307 5.17 -1.29 -11.93
C PRO A 307 4.02 -0.82 -11.03
N ARG A 308 3.83 -1.44 -9.85
CA ARG A 308 2.79 -1.02 -8.90
C ARG A 308 3.14 0.31 -8.23
N ASN A 309 4.41 0.51 -7.86
CA ASN A 309 4.85 1.80 -7.33
C ASN A 309 4.63 2.92 -8.35
N ALA A 310 4.89 2.70 -9.63
CA ALA A 310 4.61 3.66 -10.69
C ALA A 310 3.11 4.00 -10.77
N LEU A 311 2.25 2.98 -10.79
CA LEU A 311 0.79 3.15 -10.81
C LEU A 311 0.31 4.03 -9.66
N LEU A 312 0.77 3.74 -8.43
CA LEU A 312 0.43 4.51 -7.23
C LEU A 312 0.96 5.96 -7.31
N LEU A 313 2.19 6.16 -7.78
CA LEU A 313 2.75 7.51 -7.95
C LEU A 313 1.95 8.34 -8.96
N HIS A 314 1.48 7.73 -10.06
CA HIS A 314 0.60 8.41 -11.00
C HIS A 314 -0.74 8.81 -10.35
N LEU A 315 -1.35 7.93 -9.56
CA LEU A 315 -2.59 8.21 -8.82
C LEU A 315 -2.38 9.36 -7.84
N TYR A 316 -1.35 9.31 -6.99
CA TYR A 316 -1.05 10.35 -6.02
C TYR A 316 -0.76 11.70 -6.69
N THR A 317 -0.15 11.66 -7.88
CA THR A 317 0.15 12.87 -8.66
C THR A 317 -1.11 13.50 -9.25
N ALA A 318 -2.05 12.70 -9.74
CA ALA A 318 -3.24 13.20 -10.44
C ALA A 318 -4.35 13.65 -9.48
N GLU A 319 -4.53 12.99 -8.35
CA GLU A 319 -5.66 13.22 -7.46
C GLU A 319 -5.37 14.29 -6.41
N ARG A 320 -6.18 15.34 -6.39
CA ARG A 320 -6.03 16.52 -5.49
C ARG A 320 -6.27 16.21 -4.01
N SER A 321 -6.98 15.13 -3.71
CA SER A 321 -7.29 14.70 -2.34
C SER A 321 -6.10 14.09 -1.62
N PHE A 322 -5.07 13.61 -2.35
CA PHE A 322 -3.83 13.14 -1.75
C PHE A 322 -3.04 14.31 -1.17
N LYS A 323 -2.95 14.33 0.15
CA LYS A 323 -2.24 15.38 0.92
C LYS A 323 -1.45 14.73 2.05
N GLY A 324 -0.27 15.27 2.32
CA GLY A 324 0.61 14.70 3.35
C GLY A 324 1.55 13.62 2.80
N THR A 325 2.07 12.81 3.69
CA THR A 325 3.06 11.77 3.37
C THR A 325 2.39 10.43 3.04
N ASN A 326 2.90 9.76 2.02
CA ASN A 326 2.36 8.51 1.51
C ASN A 326 3.30 7.34 1.85
N ASP A 327 2.75 6.15 2.02
CA ASP A 327 3.59 4.95 2.11
C ASP A 327 4.28 4.67 0.77
N ASN A 328 5.44 4.05 0.86
CA ASN A 328 6.18 3.58 -0.31
C ASN A 328 7.05 2.38 0.05
N SER A 329 7.19 1.45 -0.89
CA SER A 329 7.92 0.19 -0.69
C SER A 329 9.39 0.23 -1.13
N THR A 330 9.88 1.31 -1.73
CA THR A 330 11.24 1.35 -2.32
C THR A 330 12.35 1.05 -1.32
N HIS A 331 12.19 1.45 -0.05
CA HIS A 331 13.20 1.22 0.98
C HIS A 331 13.33 -0.25 1.42
N PHE A 332 12.39 -1.12 1.04
CA PHE A 332 12.50 -2.56 1.26
C PHE A 332 13.35 -3.27 0.21
N LEU A 333 13.72 -2.58 -0.86
CA LEU A 333 14.48 -3.11 -1.99
C LEU A 333 15.80 -2.33 -2.16
N GLU A 334 16.59 -2.23 -1.10
CA GLU A 334 17.89 -1.58 -1.11
C GLU A 334 19.05 -2.59 -1.33
N PRO A 335 19.87 -2.42 -2.36
CA PRO A 335 19.87 -1.29 -3.29
C PRO A 335 18.62 -1.26 -4.17
N PRO A 336 18.19 -0.07 -4.66
CA PRO A 336 17.03 0.05 -5.54
C PRO A 336 17.10 -0.84 -6.80
N SER A 337 18.33 -1.18 -7.23
CA SER A 337 18.59 -2.13 -8.31
C SER A 337 18.08 -3.56 -8.06
N SER A 338 17.62 -3.87 -6.85
CA SER A 338 16.94 -5.14 -6.55
C SER A 338 15.50 -5.20 -7.09
N ASP A 339 14.89 -4.07 -7.43
CA ASP A 339 13.59 -4.02 -8.09
C ASP A 339 13.63 -4.56 -9.52
N ILE A 340 12.49 -4.98 -10.05
CA ILE A 340 12.35 -5.58 -11.39
C ILE A 340 12.27 -4.57 -12.54
N ILE A 341 12.53 -3.31 -12.28
CA ILE A 341 12.54 -2.25 -13.30
C ILE A 341 13.97 -1.79 -13.63
N LYS A 342 14.17 -1.27 -14.85
CA LYS A 342 15.47 -0.73 -15.28
C LYS A 342 15.75 0.64 -14.69
N ASN A 343 14.72 1.50 -14.61
CA ASN A 343 14.81 2.86 -14.08
C ASN A 343 14.37 2.88 -12.62
N GLU A 344 15.32 2.78 -11.71
CA GLU A 344 15.08 2.65 -10.28
C GLU A 344 14.40 3.89 -9.67
N PHE A 345 13.48 3.67 -8.75
CA PHE A 345 12.97 4.73 -7.89
C PHE A 345 13.99 5.09 -6.80
N ARG A 346 14.27 6.38 -6.66
CA ARG A 346 15.16 6.89 -5.61
C ARG A 346 14.46 7.97 -4.81
N VAL A 347 14.42 7.78 -3.51
CA VAL A 347 13.91 8.80 -2.59
C VAL A 347 14.97 9.89 -2.43
N VAL A 348 14.57 11.13 -2.69
CA VAL A 348 15.42 12.31 -2.52
C VAL A 348 14.72 13.30 -1.60
N ASN A 349 15.33 13.61 -0.47
CA ASN A 349 14.78 14.52 0.54
C ASN A 349 13.33 14.13 0.97
N GLY A 350 13.07 12.85 1.16
CA GLY A 350 11.76 12.33 1.57
C GLY A 350 10.71 12.35 0.46
N THR A 351 11.11 12.51 -0.80
CA THR A 351 10.18 12.57 -1.94
C THR A 351 10.54 11.62 -3.06
N LEU A 352 9.52 11.24 -3.83
CA LEU A 352 9.64 10.50 -5.09
C LEU A 352 9.10 11.34 -6.26
N GLN A 353 9.70 11.15 -7.42
CA GLN A 353 9.21 11.71 -8.68
C GLN A 353 8.31 10.68 -9.39
N VAL A 354 7.21 11.15 -9.98
CA VAL A 354 6.37 10.34 -10.85
C VAL A 354 7.10 10.09 -12.18
N PRO A 355 7.01 8.88 -12.76
CA PRO A 355 7.56 8.62 -14.09
C PRO A 355 6.91 9.49 -15.19
N GLU A 356 7.70 9.92 -16.17
CA GLU A 356 7.24 10.82 -17.25
C GLU A 356 7.02 10.08 -18.60
N GLY A 357 7.38 8.80 -18.69
CA GLY A 357 7.18 7.99 -19.89
C GLY A 357 5.71 7.60 -20.11
N PRO A 358 5.34 7.14 -21.33
CA PRO A 358 4.01 6.63 -21.61
C PRO A 358 3.61 5.44 -20.74
N GLY A 359 2.32 5.32 -20.43
CA GLY A 359 1.81 4.29 -19.53
C GLY A 359 2.28 4.51 -18.10
N LEU A 360 2.78 3.44 -17.48
CA LEU A 360 3.43 3.47 -16.16
C LEU A 360 4.77 4.24 -16.18
N GLY A 361 5.36 4.44 -17.36
CA GLY A 361 6.64 5.12 -17.52
C GLY A 361 7.83 4.37 -16.95
N VAL A 362 7.70 3.07 -16.72
CA VAL A 362 8.77 2.16 -16.28
C VAL A 362 8.93 1.00 -17.25
N GLU A 363 10.14 0.48 -17.34
CA GLU A 363 10.48 -0.67 -18.18
C GLU A 363 10.88 -1.85 -17.29
N VAL A 364 10.24 -3.01 -17.50
CA VAL A 364 10.57 -4.24 -16.77
C VAL A 364 11.92 -4.79 -17.23
N ASP A 365 12.71 -5.25 -16.28
CA ASP A 365 13.98 -5.94 -16.49
C ASP A 365 13.73 -7.46 -16.49
N GLU A 366 13.62 -8.04 -17.70
CA GLU A 366 13.28 -9.45 -17.88
C GLU A 366 14.35 -10.40 -17.33
N GLU A 367 15.63 -9.97 -17.28
CA GLU A 367 16.69 -10.77 -16.62
C GLU A 367 16.43 -10.89 -15.13
N LYS A 368 16.05 -9.78 -14.49
CA LYS A 368 15.68 -9.80 -13.07
C LYS A 368 14.42 -10.61 -12.79
N VAL A 369 13.41 -10.51 -13.67
CA VAL A 369 12.20 -11.33 -13.58
C VAL A 369 12.58 -12.81 -13.65
N GLY A 370 13.40 -13.23 -14.60
CA GLY A 370 13.91 -14.59 -14.70
C GLY A 370 14.66 -15.05 -13.44
N LYS A 371 15.61 -14.26 -12.97
CA LYS A 371 16.37 -14.52 -11.74
C LYS A 371 15.45 -14.71 -10.51
N TYR A 372 14.47 -13.84 -10.34
CA TYR A 372 13.57 -13.91 -9.18
C TYR A 372 12.49 -14.99 -9.34
N HIS A 373 12.19 -15.40 -10.58
CA HIS A 373 11.40 -16.59 -10.84
C HIS A 373 12.14 -17.87 -10.37
N GLU A 374 13.40 -18.02 -10.73
CA GLU A 374 14.22 -19.13 -10.27
C GLU A 374 14.30 -19.17 -8.75
N LEU A 375 14.43 -18.03 -8.10
CA LEU A 375 14.42 -17.93 -6.65
C LEU A 375 13.07 -18.32 -6.03
N TYR A 376 11.97 -17.92 -6.65
CA TYR A 376 10.63 -18.34 -6.26
C TYR A 376 10.47 -19.86 -6.35
N MET A 377 10.93 -20.46 -7.44
CA MET A 377 10.82 -21.91 -7.67
C MET A 377 11.71 -22.73 -6.73
N SER A 378 12.92 -22.26 -6.44
CA SER A 378 13.95 -23.02 -5.71
C SER A 378 13.91 -22.83 -4.19
N SER A 379 13.35 -21.74 -3.66
CA SER A 379 13.46 -21.39 -2.25
C SER A 379 12.11 -21.29 -1.54
N GLU A 380 11.81 -22.26 -0.68
CA GLU A 380 10.62 -22.24 0.17
C GLU A 380 10.60 -21.05 1.14
N LYS A 381 11.78 -20.62 1.64
CA LYS A 381 11.93 -19.47 2.53
C LYS A 381 11.28 -18.21 1.98
N TYR A 382 11.38 -17.98 0.67
CA TYR A 382 10.87 -16.76 0.04
C TYR A 382 9.42 -16.88 -0.43
N ARG A 383 8.84 -18.08 -0.44
CA ARG A 383 7.44 -18.34 -0.82
C ARG A 383 6.46 -18.30 0.34
N LYS A 384 6.94 -18.37 1.57
CA LYS A 384 6.10 -18.49 2.76
C LYS A 384 6.11 -17.23 3.60
N HIS A 385 4.95 -16.92 4.16
CA HIS A 385 4.85 -16.04 5.31
C HIS A 385 5.14 -16.82 6.58
N GLU A 386 5.85 -16.21 7.51
CA GLU A 386 6.11 -16.75 8.83
C GLU A 386 5.19 -16.05 9.87
N PRO A 387 4.89 -16.70 11.01
CA PRO A 387 4.22 -16.01 12.11
C PRO A 387 4.97 -14.76 12.53
N GLY A 388 4.25 -13.68 12.82
CA GLY A 388 4.82 -12.45 13.38
C GLY A 388 5.22 -12.60 14.84
N LEU A 389 5.47 -11.46 15.49
CA LEU A 389 5.90 -11.44 16.90
C LEU A 389 4.79 -11.87 17.87
N GLY A 390 3.54 -11.89 17.42
CA GLY A 390 2.38 -12.11 18.28
C GLY A 390 2.10 -10.91 19.19
N ARG A 391 1.04 -11.03 19.97
CA ARG A 391 0.69 -10.08 21.03
C ARG A 391 1.23 -10.63 22.35
N LYS A 392 2.30 -10.03 22.88
CA LYS A 392 2.90 -10.46 24.13
C LYS A 392 1.95 -10.12 25.30
N ASP A 393 1.81 -11.09 26.19
CA ASP A 393 1.09 -10.90 27.46
C ASP A 393 -0.30 -10.25 27.32
N SER A 394 -0.99 -10.49 26.18
CA SER A 394 -2.29 -9.88 25.91
C SER A 394 -3.36 -10.17 26.98
N HIS A 395 -3.20 -11.26 27.73
CA HIS A 395 -4.04 -11.59 28.89
C HIS A 395 -3.81 -10.65 30.10
N LEU A 396 -2.70 -9.90 30.13
CA LEU A 396 -2.38 -8.89 31.16
C LEU A 396 -2.80 -7.47 30.77
N TRP A 397 -3.39 -7.27 29.58
CA TRP A 397 -3.78 -5.93 29.10
C TRP A 397 -5.11 -5.45 29.67
N PHE A 398 -5.85 -6.29 30.36
CA PHE A 398 -7.17 -6.01 30.95
C PHE A 398 -7.10 -5.71 32.43
#